data_bd9fc327010739669668cfd1af8d6361
#
_entry.id   bd9fc327010739669668cfd1af8d6361
#
_cell.length_a   1.000
_cell.length_b   1.000
_cell.length_c   1.000
_cell.angle_alpha   90.00
_cell.angle_beta   90.00
_cell.angle_gamma   90.00
#
_symmetry.space_group_name_H-M   'P 1'
#
loop_
_entity.id
_entity.type
_entity.pdbx_description
1 polymer ?
#
loop_
_entity_poly.entity_id
_entity_poly.type
_entity_poly.pdbx_seq_one_letter_code
_entity_poly.pdbx_strand_id
1 'polypeptide(L)'
;LGDLYEQKPDVIGFSCYIWNWQMTKELMVEVKKLLPKTDIFLGGPEVSYEAEKIMEQYGRDDAENGNGPVIRGIILGEGEKTFCELVEYYAEEGCLPGKRCPKQDDGCYPDIQESDRKSSDSAGAADRGRMLKDIPGLLLDTGYTGVREPLSFSEVPFLYEEQRLSGKGLQDFRNKIIYYESSRGCPFWCSYCLSSIDKTLRLRDVNRVLPELQFFLDCKVPQVKFIDRTFNCNRAHAMAIWQYLTEHDNGVTNFHFEIAAELITEEELELFQKMRPGLIQLEIGVQTTNPKTLKAIHRSADMVHLLQIVERIRAGHNIHVHLDLIAGLPEEDYESFVHSFNEVYAMKPEQLQLGFLKVLKGTEISLRKEEYGLVHQSIPPYEVLYTKWISYEEIRKLKRVEEMVELYYNSNQFIHTLAALVTQVQTPFDLYEKLAEHYETHGYFINTPARVKRYDVLFEFACRLVPERKELFRELLTFDFYLRENAKSRPAFCRDLTGDYEMIRQFYEQEEAWPRYLKEYAQYHARQVMKMTHMEMFHYPVWQQDADEWKPLEHPVMVLYDYQKRDPLTGDCAAIPCKTYM
;
A
#
# COMPACT_ATOMS: atom_id res chain seq x y z
N LEU A 1 16.71 -21.05 -9.62
CA LEU A 1 17.35 -22.38 -9.51
C LEU A 1 18.84 -22.31 -9.86
N GLY A 2 19.21 -21.65 -10.97
CA GLY A 2 20.60 -21.56 -11.41
C GLY A 2 21.51 -20.98 -10.34
N ASP A 3 21.16 -19.82 -9.81
CA ASP A 3 21.96 -19.11 -8.78
C ASP A 3 22.15 -19.95 -7.52
N LEU A 4 21.09 -20.63 -7.05
CA LEU A 4 21.17 -21.53 -5.89
C LEU A 4 22.07 -22.74 -6.17
N TYR A 5 21.99 -23.28 -7.38
CA TYR A 5 22.86 -24.41 -7.78
C TYR A 5 24.33 -24.02 -7.84
N GLU A 6 24.65 -22.80 -8.29
CA GLU A 6 26.02 -22.28 -8.33
C GLU A 6 26.57 -22.02 -6.92
N GLN A 7 25.75 -21.50 -6.01
CA GLN A 7 26.16 -21.20 -4.63
C GLN A 7 26.31 -22.44 -3.76
N LYS A 8 25.57 -23.53 -4.04
CA LYS A 8 25.56 -24.80 -3.29
C LYS A 8 25.46 -24.59 -1.77
N PRO A 9 24.43 -23.89 -1.29
CA PRO A 9 24.29 -23.61 0.14
C PRO A 9 24.07 -24.88 0.95
N ASP A 10 24.59 -24.93 2.18
CA ASP A 10 24.31 -26.01 3.14
C ASP A 10 22.90 -25.91 3.68
N VAL A 11 22.37 -24.68 3.85
CA VAL A 11 21.04 -24.39 4.37
C VAL A 11 20.35 -23.28 3.55
N ILE A 12 19.04 -23.44 3.34
CA ILE A 12 18.17 -22.44 2.73
C ILE A 12 16.99 -22.16 3.65
N GLY A 13 16.75 -20.89 3.97
CA GLY A 13 15.55 -20.41 4.65
C GLY A 13 14.58 -19.74 3.67
N PHE A 14 13.33 -20.21 3.61
CA PHE A 14 12.26 -19.54 2.86
C PHE A 14 11.35 -18.77 3.80
N SER A 15 11.21 -17.48 3.58
CA SER A 15 10.21 -16.65 4.26
C SER A 15 8.88 -16.73 3.51
N CYS A 16 7.88 -17.39 4.13
CA CYS A 16 6.62 -17.78 3.49
C CYS A 16 5.50 -16.82 3.86
N TYR A 17 5.01 -16.12 2.86
CA TYR A 17 3.90 -15.18 2.94
C TYR A 17 2.81 -15.54 1.92
N ILE A 18 1.63 -14.99 2.10
CA ILE A 18 0.48 -15.19 1.22
C ILE A 18 0.78 -14.92 -0.27
N TRP A 19 1.70 -14.01 -0.59
CA TRP A 19 2.04 -13.65 -1.98
C TRP A 19 3.10 -14.54 -2.63
N ASN A 20 3.88 -15.31 -1.86
CA ASN A 20 4.95 -16.15 -2.41
C ASN A 20 4.78 -17.64 -2.11
N TRP A 21 3.82 -18.03 -1.27
CA TRP A 21 3.70 -19.41 -0.80
C TRP A 21 3.52 -20.42 -1.93
N GLN A 22 2.70 -20.11 -2.94
CA GLN A 22 2.50 -21.02 -4.06
C GLN A 22 3.81 -21.28 -4.82
N MET A 23 4.56 -20.23 -5.13
CA MET A 23 5.86 -20.34 -5.80
C MET A 23 6.89 -21.06 -4.91
N THR A 24 6.88 -20.80 -3.60
CA THR A 24 7.79 -21.45 -2.65
C THR A 24 7.58 -22.96 -2.61
N LYS A 25 6.33 -23.44 -2.61
CA LYS A 25 6.02 -24.88 -2.65
C LYS A 25 6.62 -25.57 -3.88
N GLU A 26 6.51 -24.95 -5.03
CA GLU A 26 7.06 -25.47 -6.27
C GLU A 26 8.59 -25.43 -6.25
N LEU A 27 9.17 -24.29 -5.85
CA LEU A 27 10.60 -24.06 -5.85
C LEU A 27 11.37 -25.00 -4.93
N MET A 28 10.90 -25.21 -3.68
CA MET A 28 11.60 -26.06 -2.71
C MET A 28 11.72 -27.51 -3.17
N VAL A 29 10.71 -28.03 -3.87
CA VAL A 29 10.73 -29.38 -4.44
C VAL A 29 11.79 -29.48 -5.53
N GLU A 30 11.86 -28.49 -6.44
CA GLU A 30 12.85 -28.47 -7.51
C GLU A 30 14.28 -28.25 -6.97
N VAL A 31 14.43 -27.39 -5.95
CA VAL A 31 15.73 -27.20 -5.26
C VAL A 31 16.22 -28.52 -4.66
N LYS A 32 15.36 -29.27 -3.99
CA LYS A 32 15.76 -30.53 -3.35
C LYS A 32 16.21 -31.60 -4.35
N LYS A 33 15.64 -31.63 -5.56
CA LYS A 33 16.10 -32.50 -6.65
C LYS A 33 17.54 -32.17 -7.11
N LEU A 34 17.89 -30.87 -7.17
CA LEU A 34 19.20 -30.41 -7.62
C LEU A 34 20.26 -30.44 -6.51
N LEU A 35 19.85 -30.14 -5.29
CA LEU A 35 20.67 -29.98 -4.10
C LEU A 35 20.17 -30.91 -2.98
N PRO A 36 20.25 -32.23 -3.10
CA PRO A 36 19.65 -33.19 -2.17
C PRO A 36 20.24 -33.11 -0.74
N LYS A 37 21.45 -32.57 -0.58
CA LYS A 37 22.13 -32.42 0.72
C LYS A 37 21.82 -31.09 1.41
N THR A 38 21.26 -30.14 0.72
CA THR A 38 20.89 -28.83 1.30
C THR A 38 19.68 -28.99 2.22
N ASP A 39 19.80 -28.50 3.44
CA ASP A 39 18.67 -28.45 4.36
C ASP A 39 17.80 -27.22 4.09
N ILE A 40 16.49 -27.44 4.02
CA ILE A 40 15.51 -26.39 3.73
C ILE A 40 14.65 -26.15 4.98
N PHE A 41 14.59 -24.90 5.41
CA PHE A 41 13.72 -24.44 6.48
C PHE A 41 12.70 -23.44 5.94
N LEU A 42 11.48 -23.53 6.46
CA LEU A 42 10.40 -22.58 6.16
C LEU A 42 10.14 -21.72 7.40
N GLY A 43 9.74 -20.48 7.20
CA GLY A 43 9.31 -19.58 8.26
C GLY A 43 8.28 -18.58 7.75
N GLY A 44 7.67 -17.84 8.65
CA GLY A 44 6.69 -16.80 8.32
C GLY A 44 5.23 -17.23 8.54
N PRO A 45 4.29 -16.27 8.41
CA PRO A 45 2.90 -16.46 8.84
C PRO A 45 2.15 -17.54 8.05
N GLU A 46 2.53 -17.78 6.80
CA GLU A 46 1.81 -18.73 5.95
C GLU A 46 2.01 -20.20 6.38
N VAL A 47 3.14 -20.49 7.00
CA VAL A 47 3.48 -21.86 7.42
C VAL A 47 3.32 -22.09 8.93
N SER A 48 3.27 -21.04 9.74
CA SER A 48 3.25 -21.16 11.21
C SER A 48 1.96 -21.76 11.76
N TYR A 49 0.80 -21.51 11.13
CA TYR A 49 -0.51 -21.94 11.64
C TYR A 49 -0.98 -23.32 11.15
N GLU A 50 -0.30 -23.90 10.15
CA GLU A 50 -0.54 -25.25 9.65
C GLU A 50 0.76 -26.08 9.61
N ALA A 51 1.70 -25.73 10.48
CA ALA A 51 3.06 -26.26 10.45
C ALA A 51 3.12 -27.79 10.50
N GLU A 52 2.29 -28.41 11.33
CA GLU A 52 2.24 -29.89 11.45
C GLU A 52 1.82 -30.54 10.14
N LYS A 53 0.79 -30.02 9.46
CA LYS A 53 0.34 -30.53 8.15
C LYS A 53 1.43 -30.38 7.08
N ILE A 54 2.14 -29.23 7.10
CA ILE A 54 3.24 -28.97 6.16
C ILE A 54 4.41 -29.90 6.44
N MET A 55 4.74 -30.16 7.71
CA MET A 55 5.76 -31.16 8.09
C MET A 55 5.35 -32.57 7.70
N GLU A 56 4.06 -32.95 7.84
CA GLU A 56 3.57 -34.23 7.35
C GLU A 56 3.72 -34.40 5.84
N GLN A 57 3.47 -33.33 5.09
CA GLN A 57 3.51 -33.36 3.63
C GLN A 57 4.93 -33.31 3.05
N TYR A 58 5.83 -32.53 3.65
CA TYR A 58 7.14 -32.22 3.05
C TYR A 58 8.35 -32.60 3.93
N GLY A 59 8.13 -32.84 5.24
CA GLY A 59 9.20 -33.11 6.21
C GLY A 59 9.46 -34.58 6.49
N ARG A 60 8.67 -35.49 5.92
CA ARG A 60 8.84 -36.95 6.09
C ARG A 60 9.40 -37.58 4.82
N ASP A 61 10.13 -38.69 4.99
CA ASP A 61 10.55 -39.53 3.87
C ASP A 61 9.30 -40.08 3.15
N ASP A 62 9.23 -39.84 1.85
CA ASP A 62 8.26 -40.51 0.98
C ASP A 62 8.79 -41.90 0.65
N ALA A 63 8.45 -42.85 1.54
CA ALA A 63 8.92 -44.23 1.44
C ALA A 63 8.44 -44.96 0.14
N GLU A 64 7.38 -44.46 -0.51
CA GLU A 64 6.84 -45.05 -1.74
C GLU A 64 7.62 -44.58 -2.99
N ASN A 65 8.17 -43.36 -2.98
CA ASN A 65 8.89 -42.79 -4.14
C ASN A 65 10.39 -42.69 -3.95
N GLY A 66 10.93 -43.08 -2.79
CA GLY A 66 12.38 -43.09 -2.52
C GLY A 66 13.01 -41.69 -2.41
N ASN A 67 12.19 -40.64 -2.27
CA ASN A 67 12.65 -39.27 -2.07
C ASN A 67 12.72 -38.97 -0.57
N GLY A 68 13.86 -38.52 -0.09
CA GLY A 68 14.02 -38.01 1.27
C GLY A 68 13.16 -36.75 1.52
N PRO A 69 13.12 -36.23 2.77
CA PRO A 69 12.31 -35.10 3.12
C PRO A 69 12.70 -33.87 2.31
N VAL A 70 11.70 -33.11 1.85
CA VAL A 70 11.94 -31.85 1.10
C VAL A 70 12.42 -30.76 2.04
N ILE A 71 11.79 -30.66 3.24
CA ILE A 71 12.15 -29.67 4.26
C ILE A 71 12.70 -30.35 5.51
N ARG A 72 13.63 -29.67 6.20
CA ARG A 72 14.22 -30.10 7.45
C ARG A 72 13.41 -29.65 8.66
N GLY A 73 12.76 -28.48 8.57
CA GLY A 73 11.97 -27.94 9.67
C GLY A 73 11.26 -26.65 9.32
N ILE A 74 10.43 -26.19 10.28
CA ILE A 74 9.68 -24.95 10.18
C ILE A 74 10.01 -24.08 11.40
N ILE A 75 10.32 -22.80 11.14
CA ILE A 75 10.52 -21.76 12.16
C ILE A 75 9.14 -21.21 12.52
N LEU A 76 8.75 -21.32 13.79
CA LEU A 76 7.47 -20.85 14.32
C LEU A 76 7.63 -19.50 15.04
N GLY A 77 6.70 -18.59 14.79
CA GLY A 77 6.71 -17.25 15.37
C GLY A 77 7.74 -16.32 14.73
N GLU A 78 8.37 -15.45 15.54
CA GLU A 78 9.41 -14.52 15.08
C GLU A 78 10.70 -15.27 14.76
N GLY A 79 11.17 -15.13 13.53
CA GLY A 79 12.25 -15.94 12.99
C GLY A 79 13.66 -15.42 13.24
N GLU A 80 13.83 -14.16 13.60
CA GLU A 80 15.13 -13.48 13.58
C GLU A 80 16.18 -14.21 14.44
N LYS A 81 15.86 -14.47 15.70
CA LYS A 81 16.79 -15.13 16.62
C LYS A 81 16.94 -16.62 16.34
N THR A 82 15.83 -17.31 16.04
CA THR A 82 15.84 -18.72 15.67
C THR A 82 16.67 -18.96 14.43
N PHE A 83 16.53 -18.11 13.41
CA PHE A 83 17.31 -18.23 12.18
C PHE A 83 18.79 -17.88 12.39
N CYS A 84 19.10 -16.89 13.24
CA CYS A 84 20.49 -16.58 13.59
C CYS A 84 21.17 -17.79 14.27
N GLU A 85 20.54 -18.39 15.29
CA GLU A 85 21.05 -19.58 15.97
C GLU A 85 21.14 -20.81 15.05
N LEU A 86 20.24 -20.90 14.06
CA LEU A 86 20.31 -21.93 13.02
C LEU A 86 21.53 -21.76 12.11
N VAL A 87 21.81 -20.53 11.68
CA VAL A 87 23.00 -20.22 10.86
C VAL A 87 24.29 -20.49 11.65
N GLU A 88 24.32 -20.12 12.93
CA GLU A 88 25.46 -20.41 13.82
C GLU A 88 25.69 -21.93 13.93
N TYR A 89 24.64 -22.72 14.12
CA TYR A 89 24.72 -24.19 14.18
C TYR A 89 25.38 -24.75 12.91
N TYR A 90 24.96 -24.35 11.70
CA TYR A 90 25.57 -24.82 10.44
C TYR A 90 26.99 -24.30 10.25
N ALA A 91 27.32 -23.10 10.73
CA ALA A 91 28.69 -22.58 10.68
C ALA A 91 29.63 -23.38 11.59
N GLU A 92 29.19 -23.76 12.79
CA GLU A 92 29.96 -24.60 13.74
C GLU A 92 30.15 -26.03 13.20
N GLU A 93 29.09 -26.66 12.64
CA GLU A 93 29.22 -27.99 12.00
C GLU A 93 30.16 -27.99 10.79
N GLY A 94 30.21 -26.89 10.05
CA GLY A 94 31.16 -26.71 8.93
C GLY A 94 32.64 -26.67 9.36
N CYS A 95 32.89 -26.35 10.66
CA CYS A 95 34.24 -26.28 11.24
C CYS A 95 34.70 -27.57 11.94
N LEU A 96 33.96 -28.67 11.86
CA LEU A 96 34.36 -29.95 12.44
C LEU A 96 35.65 -30.50 11.79
N PRO A 97 36.55 -31.22 12.54
CA PRO A 97 37.84 -31.68 12.06
C PRO A 97 37.68 -32.58 10.82
N GLY A 98 38.12 -32.10 9.66
CA GLY A 98 38.08 -32.81 8.36
C GLY A 98 37.41 -32.05 7.23
N LYS A 99 36.65 -31.00 7.49
CA LYS A 99 36.19 -30.03 6.46
C LYS A 99 37.05 -28.76 6.54
N ARG A 100 37.66 -28.35 5.42
CA ARG A 100 38.41 -27.08 5.35
C ARG A 100 37.46 -25.92 5.58
N CYS A 101 37.66 -25.18 6.70
CA CYS A 101 37.14 -23.82 6.81
C CYS A 101 37.58 -23.02 5.57
N PRO A 102 36.69 -22.29 4.90
CA PRO A 102 37.10 -21.24 3.99
C PRO A 102 37.95 -20.26 4.81
N LYS A 103 39.21 -20.05 4.41
CA LYS A 103 40.10 -19.08 5.04
C LYS A 103 39.40 -17.72 5.05
N GLN A 104 39.39 -17.08 6.23
CA GLN A 104 39.17 -15.67 6.37
C GLN A 104 40.13 -14.92 5.45
N ASP A 105 39.64 -14.48 4.31
CA ASP A 105 40.27 -13.40 3.57
C ASP A 105 39.15 -12.33 3.38
N ASP A 106 39.50 -11.17 3.97
CA ASP A 106 38.91 -9.85 3.81
C ASP A 106 37.54 -9.53 4.48
N GLY A 107 37.65 -9.11 5.74
CA GLY A 107 37.11 -7.87 6.27
C GLY A 107 35.62 -7.55 6.07
N CYS A 108 34.70 -8.23 6.79
CA CYS A 108 33.33 -7.71 6.95
C CYS A 108 32.61 -8.29 8.18
N TYR A 109 33.19 -8.15 9.37
CA TYR A 109 32.44 -8.14 10.64
C TYR A 109 33.17 -7.22 11.62
N PRO A 110 32.50 -6.27 12.29
CA PRO A 110 33.16 -5.49 13.34
C PRO A 110 33.46 -6.38 14.54
N ASP A 111 34.70 -6.30 15.02
CA ASP A 111 35.21 -6.95 16.22
C ASP A 111 34.26 -6.77 17.41
N ILE A 112 33.62 -7.84 17.83
CA ILE A 112 33.05 -7.92 19.18
C ILE A 112 34.24 -8.11 20.12
N GLN A 113 34.55 -7.07 20.89
CA GLN A 113 35.66 -7.06 21.84
C GLN A 113 35.52 -8.22 22.85
N GLU A 114 36.60 -8.98 22.97
CA GLU A 114 36.82 -10.11 23.89
C GLU A 114 36.91 -9.71 25.38
N SER A 115 36.08 -8.82 25.91
CA SER A 115 36.24 -8.31 27.26
C SER A 115 35.32 -8.88 28.34
N ASP A 116 34.43 -9.85 28.05
CA ASP A 116 33.53 -10.39 29.06
C ASP A 116 33.50 -11.92 29.21
N ARG A 117 34.60 -12.60 28.91
CA ARG A 117 34.76 -13.99 29.37
C ARG A 117 35.29 -13.99 30.81
N LYS A 118 34.41 -13.80 31.79
CA LYS A 118 34.73 -14.21 33.17
C LYS A 118 34.56 -15.73 33.31
N SER A 119 35.69 -16.35 33.55
CA SER A 119 35.84 -17.74 33.97
C SER A 119 34.94 -18.09 35.15
N SER A 120 34.07 -19.11 34.99
CA SER A 120 33.60 -19.94 36.09
C SER A 120 33.99 -21.38 35.77
N ASP A 121 35.07 -21.82 36.40
CA ASP A 121 35.47 -23.22 36.46
C ASP A 121 34.37 -24.05 37.10
N SER A 122 33.74 -24.93 36.33
CA SER A 122 33.18 -26.20 36.86
C SER A 122 33.45 -27.27 35.81
N ALA A 123 34.46 -28.06 36.13
CA ALA A 123 34.88 -29.24 35.35
C ALA A 123 33.75 -30.30 35.31
N GLY A 124 33.50 -30.84 34.08
CA GLY A 124 32.87 -32.13 33.92
C GLY A 124 31.53 -32.22 33.22
N ALA A 125 31.32 -31.50 32.11
CA ALA A 125 30.33 -31.90 31.12
C ALA A 125 31.05 -32.08 29.78
N ALA A 126 31.04 -33.32 29.26
CA ALA A 126 31.53 -33.59 27.91
C ALA A 126 30.91 -32.62 26.91
N ASP A 127 31.75 -32.01 26.10
CA ASP A 127 31.38 -31.14 24.98
C ASP A 127 30.46 -31.90 24.01
N ARG A 128 29.16 -31.87 24.31
CA ARG A 128 28.12 -32.32 23.39
C ARG A 128 27.83 -31.11 22.50
N GLY A 129 28.32 -31.15 21.27
CA GLY A 129 28.03 -30.13 20.27
C GLY A 129 26.53 -29.77 20.28
N ARG A 130 26.20 -28.51 20.09
CA ARG A 130 24.82 -27.99 19.99
C ARG A 130 24.06 -28.82 18.95
N MET A 131 22.81 -29.22 19.25
CA MET A 131 21.96 -29.97 18.31
C MET A 131 20.79 -29.09 17.87
N LEU A 132 20.26 -29.32 16.67
CA LEU A 132 19.07 -28.59 16.16
C LEU A 132 17.91 -28.57 17.15
N LYS A 133 17.69 -29.65 17.88
CA LYS A 133 16.65 -29.74 18.91
C LYS A 133 16.84 -28.80 20.10
N ASP A 134 18.03 -28.23 20.27
CA ASP A 134 18.37 -27.31 21.35
C ASP A 134 18.08 -25.85 20.96
N ILE A 135 17.68 -25.59 19.69
CA ILE A 135 17.29 -24.28 19.18
C ILE A 135 15.78 -24.11 19.35
N PRO A 136 15.29 -23.21 20.24
CA PRO A 136 13.86 -23.00 20.42
C PRO A 136 13.20 -22.38 19.18
N GLY A 137 11.90 -22.66 19.00
CA GLY A 137 11.11 -22.10 17.90
C GLY A 137 11.14 -22.91 16.61
N LEU A 138 11.69 -24.15 16.62
CA LEU A 138 11.68 -25.05 15.47
C LEU A 138 10.63 -26.15 15.61
N LEU A 139 9.94 -26.46 14.54
CA LEU A 139 9.22 -27.73 14.36
C LEU A 139 10.06 -28.61 13.43
N LEU A 140 10.54 -29.73 13.94
CA LEU A 140 11.33 -30.75 13.24
C LEU A 140 10.51 -32.03 13.07
N ASP A 141 11.02 -32.99 12.32
CA ASP A 141 10.47 -34.35 12.23
C ASP A 141 10.37 -35.05 13.61
N THR A 142 11.30 -34.71 14.51
CA THR A 142 11.34 -35.21 15.91
C THR A 142 10.41 -34.50 16.87
N GLY A 143 9.72 -33.44 16.42
CA GLY A 143 8.78 -32.64 17.18
C GLY A 143 9.19 -31.19 17.40
N TYR A 144 8.39 -30.48 18.19
CA TYR A 144 8.61 -29.07 18.49
C TYR A 144 9.69 -28.87 19.54
N THR A 145 10.64 -27.99 19.28
CA THR A 145 11.82 -27.76 20.13
C THR A 145 11.56 -26.81 21.31
N GLY A 146 10.36 -26.24 21.42
CA GLY A 146 9.95 -25.35 22.50
C GLY A 146 9.64 -23.93 22.04
N VAL A 147 8.86 -23.22 22.86
CA VAL A 147 8.45 -21.83 22.59
C VAL A 147 9.66 -20.90 22.65
N ARG A 148 9.76 -20.00 21.68
CA ARG A 148 10.68 -18.87 21.77
C ARG A 148 9.91 -17.64 22.24
N GLU A 149 10.45 -16.99 23.27
CA GLU A 149 9.94 -15.71 23.73
C GLU A 149 10.11 -14.65 22.64
N PRO A 150 9.12 -13.75 22.45
CA PRO A 150 9.21 -12.66 21.51
C PRO A 150 10.44 -11.79 21.76
N LEU A 151 11.11 -11.35 20.69
CA LEU A 151 12.26 -10.46 20.78
C LEU A 151 11.89 -9.12 21.42
N SER A 152 12.81 -8.58 22.23
CA SER A 152 12.81 -7.16 22.52
C SER A 152 13.04 -6.39 21.23
N PHE A 153 12.18 -5.41 20.91
CA PHE A 153 12.29 -4.70 19.64
C PHE A 153 13.57 -3.83 19.57
N SER A 154 14.21 -3.59 20.70
CA SER A 154 15.55 -2.99 20.78
C SER A 154 16.68 -3.90 20.26
N GLU A 155 16.46 -5.22 20.20
CA GLU A 155 17.45 -6.18 19.70
C GLU A 155 17.40 -6.32 18.16
N VAL A 156 16.32 -5.88 17.51
CA VAL A 156 16.20 -5.92 16.06
C VAL A 156 17.09 -4.86 15.43
N PRO A 157 18.06 -5.23 14.58
CA PRO A 157 18.95 -4.28 13.94
C PRO A 157 18.21 -3.37 12.95
N PHE A 158 18.81 -2.22 12.63
CA PHE A 158 18.29 -1.40 11.54
C PHE A 158 18.62 -2.06 10.21
N LEU A 159 17.58 -2.37 9.41
CA LEU A 159 17.74 -3.13 8.15
C LEU A 159 18.73 -2.47 7.17
N TYR A 160 18.86 -1.14 7.21
CA TYR A 160 19.71 -0.36 6.31
C TYR A 160 21.00 0.13 6.99
N GLU A 161 21.43 -0.51 8.09
CA GLU A 161 22.61 -0.10 8.85
C GLU A 161 23.89 -0.16 8.02
N GLU A 162 24.06 -1.20 7.20
CA GLU A 162 25.20 -1.34 6.31
C GLU A 162 25.30 -0.18 5.31
N GLN A 163 24.17 0.20 4.71
CA GLN A 163 24.09 1.31 3.77
C GLN A 163 24.41 2.64 4.48
N ARG A 164 23.93 2.79 5.72
CA ARG A 164 24.20 3.95 6.56
C ARG A 164 25.68 4.08 6.92
N LEU A 165 26.29 3.00 7.40
CA LEU A 165 27.69 2.99 7.83
C LEU A 165 28.69 3.10 6.66
N SER A 166 28.38 2.48 5.52
CA SER A 166 29.24 2.52 4.32
C SER A 166 29.19 3.88 3.60
N GLY A 167 28.25 4.76 3.93
CA GLY A 167 28.05 6.04 3.24
C GLY A 167 27.56 5.92 1.80
N LYS A 168 27.20 4.70 1.33
CA LYS A 168 26.66 4.44 -0.03
C LYS A 168 25.23 4.99 -0.21
N GLY A 169 24.53 5.25 0.89
CA GLY A 169 23.13 5.66 0.88
C GLY A 169 22.20 4.59 0.26
N LEU A 170 21.02 5.02 -0.17
CA LEU A 170 19.98 4.13 -0.71
C LEU A 170 19.83 4.23 -2.24
N GLN A 171 20.92 4.38 -2.98
CA GLN A 171 20.87 4.56 -4.44
C GLN A 171 20.23 3.38 -5.17
N ASP A 172 20.40 2.16 -4.67
CA ASP A 172 19.80 0.94 -5.22
C ASP A 172 18.29 0.86 -4.97
N PHE A 173 17.74 1.76 -4.16
CA PHE A 173 16.32 1.85 -3.79
C PHE A 173 15.61 3.05 -4.41
N ARG A 174 16.20 3.78 -5.36
CA ARG A 174 15.68 5.04 -5.93
C ARG A 174 14.22 4.99 -6.39
N ASN A 175 13.77 3.83 -6.90
CA ASN A 175 12.42 3.63 -7.42
C ASN A 175 11.66 2.57 -6.61
N LYS A 176 12.04 2.36 -5.36
CA LYS A 176 11.42 1.37 -4.47
C LYS A 176 10.82 2.08 -3.26
N ILE A 177 9.72 1.55 -2.78
CA ILE A 177 9.16 1.94 -1.48
C ILE A 177 10.08 1.36 -0.41
N ILE A 178 10.49 2.19 0.54
CA ILE A 178 11.21 1.76 1.73
C ILE A 178 10.20 1.33 2.78
N TYR A 179 10.33 0.12 3.28
CA TYR A 179 9.51 -0.36 4.39
C TYR A 179 10.26 -0.16 5.71
N TYR A 180 9.56 0.35 6.70
CA TYR A 180 10.10 0.62 8.03
C TYR A 180 9.13 0.15 9.13
N GLU A 181 9.65 -0.43 10.21
CA GLU A 181 8.89 -0.92 11.34
C GLU A 181 9.34 -0.21 12.62
N SER A 182 8.44 0.57 13.24
CA SER A 182 8.71 1.25 14.51
C SER A 182 7.98 0.60 15.69
N SER A 183 6.99 -0.25 15.39
CA SER A 183 6.29 -1.03 16.40
C SER A 183 5.85 -2.39 15.86
N ARG A 184 5.75 -3.39 16.72
CA ARG A 184 5.30 -4.72 16.39
C ARG A 184 4.19 -5.16 17.35
N GLY A 185 3.17 -5.88 16.80
CA GLY A 185 1.94 -6.23 17.49
C GLY A 185 0.84 -5.18 17.33
N CYS A 186 -0.38 -5.50 17.78
CA CYS A 186 -1.54 -4.62 17.71
C CYS A 186 -2.46 -4.87 18.91
N PRO A 187 -2.90 -3.83 19.64
CA PRO A 187 -3.77 -4.01 20.81
C PRO A 187 -5.21 -4.34 20.44
N PHE A 188 -5.59 -4.21 19.15
CA PHE A 188 -6.95 -4.49 18.67
C PHE A 188 -7.16 -5.97 18.37
N TRP A 189 -8.44 -6.38 18.32
CA TRP A 189 -8.84 -7.80 18.27
C TRP A 189 -9.61 -8.16 17.01
N CYS A 190 -9.36 -7.45 15.92
CA CYS A 190 -10.09 -7.69 14.68
C CYS A 190 -10.04 -9.16 14.27
N SER A 191 -11.21 -9.81 14.15
CA SER A 191 -11.34 -11.26 13.95
C SER A 191 -10.73 -11.78 12.65
N TYR A 192 -10.55 -10.92 11.66
CA TYR A 192 -9.98 -11.22 10.34
C TYR A 192 -8.47 -10.97 10.23
N CYS A 193 -7.87 -10.31 11.25
CA CYS A 193 -6.49 -9.81 11.16
C CYS A 193 -5.50 -10.74 11.87
N LEU A 194 -4.39 -11.09 11.20
CA LEU A 194 -3.30 -11.86 11.81
C LEU A 194 -2.63 -11.12 12.96
N SER A 195 -2.57 -9.79 12.91
CA SER A 195 -1.94 -8.99 13.97
C SER A 195 -2.71 -9.00 15.28
N SER A 196 -3.96 -9.47 15.28
CA SER A 196 -4.76 -9.67 16.51
C SER A 196 -4.31 -10.87 17.35
N ILE A 197 -3.45 -11.73 16.79
CA ILE A 197 -2.93 -12.92 17.46
C ILE A 197 -1.86 -12.53 18.48
N ASP A 198 -0.95 -11.63 18.12
CA ASP A 198 0.01 -11.01 19.05
C ASP A 198 -0.54 -9.67 19.55
N LYS A 199 -1.08 -9.70 20.78
CA LYS A 199 -1.70 -8.53 21.43
C LYS A 199 -0.68 -7.64 22.14
N THR A 200 0.58 -8.02 22.16
CA THR A 200 1.64 -7.31 22.87
C THR A 200 2.25 -6.27 21.96
N LEU A 201 1.93 -5.00 22.23
CA LEU A 201 2.57 -3.90 21.52
C LEU A 201 4.00 -3.71 22.02
N ARG A 202 4.96 -3.85 21.13
CA ARG A 202 6.40 -3.63 21.39
C ARG A 202 6.88 -2.47 20.52
N LEU A 203 7.38 -1.42 21.16
CA LEU A 203 7.85 -0.21 20.51
C LEU A 203 9.37 -0.25 20.35
N ARG A 204 9.87 0.23 19.22
CA ARG A 204 11.27 0.59 19.03
C ARG A 204 11.55 1.88 19.80
N ASP A 205 12.68 1.95 20.47
CA ASP A 205 13.08 3.16 21.20
C ASP A 205 13.13 4.37 20.26
N VAL A 206 12.40 5.43 20.59
CA VAL A 206 12.33 6.67 19.80
C VAL A 206 13.74 7.24 19.54
N ASN A 207 14.67 7.13 20.51
CA ASN A 207 16.05 7.56 20.33
C ASN A 207 16.82 6.79 19.23
N ARG A 208 16.32 5.63 18.81
CA ARG A 208 16.81 4.88 17.64
C ARG A 208 16.02 5.22 16.40
N VAL A 209 14.70 5.33 16.52
CA VAL A 209 13.80 5.64 15.40
C VAL A 209 14.17 6.96 14.73
N LEU A 210 14.38 8.03 15.49
CA LEU A 210 14.63 9.36 14.93
C LEU A 210 15.90 9.43 14.07
N PRO A 211 17.07 8.90 14.49
CA PRO A 211 18.25 8.84 13.62
C PRO A 211 18.08 7.94 12.38
N GLU A 212 17.29 6.88 12.47
CA GLU A 212 16.97 6.01 11.34
C GLU A 212 16.09 6.73 10.31
N LEU A 213 15.12 7.51 10.76
CA LEU A 213 14.29 8.37 9.89
C LEU A 213 15.13 9.51 9.28
N GLN A 214 16.06 10.09 10.02
CA GLN A 214 16.98 11.09 9.49
C GLN A 214 17.80 10.53 8.32
N PHE A 215 18.26 9.29 8.41
CA PHE A 215 18.95 8.64 7.31
C PHE A 215 18.10 8.57 6.04
N PHE A 216 16.81 8.25 6.14
CA PHE A 216 15.91 8.27 4.98
C PHE A 216 15.70 9.67 4.41
N LEU A 217 15.58 10.68 5.30
CA LEU A 217 15.46 12.09 4.91
C LEU A 217 16.73 12.58 4.19
N ASP A 218 17.93 12.23 4.69
CA ASP A 218 19.21 12.59 4.08
C ASP A 218 19.39 11.93 2.71
N CYS A 219 18.93 10.69 2.56
CA CYS A 219 18.93 9.96 1.29
C CYS A 219 17.86 10.46 0.30
N LYS A 220 16.94 11.34 0.72
CA LYS A 220 15.82 11.86 -0.08
C LYS A 220 15.02 10.75 -0.75
N VAL A 221 14.74 9.67 -0.02
CA VAL A 221 13.92 8.58 -0.55
C VAL A 221 12.51 9.10 -0.86
N PRO A 222 11.90 8.71 -2.00
CA PRO A 222 10.57 9.22 -2.36
C PRO A 222 9.50 8.87 -1.35
N GLN A 223 9.49 7.62 -0.85
CA GLN A 223 8.47 7.13 0.06
C GLN A 223 9.02 6.13 1.08
N VAL A 224 8.61 6.31 2.34
CA VAL A 224 8.79 5.35 3.44
C VAL A 224 7.40 4.90 3.90
N LYS A 225 7.10 3.60 3.77
CA LYS A 225 5.87 3.01 4.30
C LYS A 225 6.16 2.34 5.64
N PHE A 226 5.53 2.85 6.71
CA PHE A 226 5.49 2.16 7.99
C PHE A 226 4.63 0.91 7.87
N ILE A 227 5.14 -0.20 8.39
CA ILE A 227 4.41 -1.48 8.43
C ILE A 227 3.81 -1.77 9.81
N ASP A 228 3.82 -0.79 10.67
CA ASP A 228 3.13 -0.76 11.96
C ASP A 228 1.63 -0.90 11.74
N ARG A 229 0.98 -1.84 12.44
CA ARG A 229 -0.43 -2.21 12.17
C ARG A 229 -1.45 -1.19 12.63
N THR A 230 -1.11 -0.39 13.63
CA THR A 230 -1.86 0.79 14.07
C THR A 230 -0.85 1.73 14.69
N PHE A 231 -0.27 2.56 13.86
CA PHE A 231 0.87 3.40 14.23
C PHE A 231 0.58 4.30 15.44
N ASN A 232 -0.62 4.86 15.52
CA ASN A 232 -1.00 5.80 16.57
C ASN A 232 -1.60 5.14 17.84
N CYS A 233 -1.49 3.83 17.99
CA CYS A 233 -1.98 3.17 19.22
C CYS A 233 -1.15 3.52 20.47
N ASN A 234 0.08 4.03 20.30
CA ASN A 234 0.84 4.70 21.34
C ASN A 234 1.04 6.17 20.96
N ARG A 235 0.24 7.06 21.57
CA ARG A 235 0.24 8.48 21.26
C ARG A 235 1.60 9.14 21.42
N ALA A 236 2.33 8.87 22.52
CA ALA A 236 3.63 9.51 22.77
C ALA A 236 4.65 9.14 21.69
N HIS A 237 4.65 7.88 21.25
CA HIS A 237 5.52 7.40 20.18
C HIS A 237 5.16 8.06 18.83
N ALA A 238 3.88 8.07 18.47
CA ALA A 238 3.41 8.67 17.23
C ALA A 238 3.69 10.17 17.17
N MET A 239 3.36 10.92 18.23
CA MET A 239 3.62 12.36 18.32
C MET A 239 5.11 12.70 18.17
N ALA A 240 5.99 11.96 18.84
CA ALA A 240 7.43 12.18 18.74
C ALA A 240 7.95 12.02 17.30
N ILE A 241 7.44 11.00 16.58
CA ILE A 241 7.82 10.74 15.19
C ILE A 241 7.22 11.81 14.26
N TRP A 242 5.93 12.10 14.33
CA TRP A 242 5.27 13.08 13.48
C TRP A 242 5.85 14.49 13.68
N GLN A 243 6.14 14.87 14.94
CA GLN A 243 6.79 16.16 15.25
C GLN A 243 8.17 16.22 14.61
N TYR A 244 8.99 15.17 14.78
CA TYR A 244 10.33 15.11 14.19
C TYR A 244 10.29 15.24 12.66
N LEU A 245 9.38 14.50 11.99
CA LEU A 245 9.24 14.57 10.54
C LEU A 245 8.79 15.97 10.06
N THR A 246 7.96 16.64 10.85
CA THR A 246 7.52 18.01 10.54
C THR A 246 8.68 19.01 10.64
N GLU A 247 9.52 18.86 11.66
CA GLU A 247 10.65 19.76 11.93
C GLU A 247 11.84 19.53 10.98
N HIS A 248 12.01 18.30 10.46
CA HIS A 248 13.16 17.91 9.63
C HIS A 248 12.76 17.58 8.17
N ASP A 249 11.59 18.04 7.72
CA ASP A 249 11.10 17.78 6.36
C ASP A 249 12.12 18.24 5.29
N ASN A 250 12.45 17.32 4.39
CA ASN A 250 13.38 17.56 3.29
C ASN A 250 12.71 18.06 1.99
N GLY A 251 11.38 18.26 2.01
CA GLY A 251 10.59 18.69 0.86
C GLY A 251 10.33 17.61 -0.20
N VAL A 252 10.78 16.37 0.00
CA VAL A 252 10.71 15.26 -0.99
C VAL A 252 10.02 14.04 -0.42
N THR A 253 10.48 13.53 0.72
CA THR A 253 10.06 12.24 1.26
C THR A 253 8.61 12.28 1.75
N ASN A 254 7.84 11.27 1.37
CA ASN A 254 6.49 10.98 1.89
C ASN A 254 6.57 9.82 2.89
N PHE A 255 5.83 9.90 3.99
CA PHE A 255 5.70 8.84 4.98
C PHE A 255 4.27 8.35 5.06
N HIS A 256 4.08 7.04 4.89
CA HIS A 256 2.77 6.40 4.89
C HIS A 256 2.54 5.65 6.19
N PHE A 257 1.41 5.90 6.87
CA PHE A 257 1.04 5.31 8.15
C PHE A 257 -0.35 4.67 8.09
N GLU A 258 -0.47 3.45 8.65
CA GLU A 258 -1.77 2.84 8.95
C GLU A 258 -2.20 3.30 10.37
N ILE A 259 -3.35 3.94 10.50
CA ILE A 259 -3.82 4.53 11.76
C ILE A 259 -5.25 4.14 12.12
N ALA A 260 -5.59 4.32 13.39
CA ALA A 260 -6.97 4.33 13.89
C ALA A 260 -7.41 5.79 14.08
N ALA A 261 -8.35 6.26 13.26
CA ALA A 261 -8.78 7.67 13.28
C ALA A 261 -9.45 8.05 14.61
N GLU A 262 -10.12 7.10 15.26
CA GLU A 262 -10.75 7.29 16.55
C GLU A 262 -9.78 7.60 17.70
N LEU A 263 -8.48 7.38 17.51
CA LEU A 263 -7.44 7.70 18.49
C LEU A 263 -6.82 9.09 18.26
N ILE A 264 -7.14 9.77 17.15
CA ILE A 264 -6.59 11.08 16.82
C ILE A 264 -7.12 12.15 17.78
N THR A 265 -6.20 12.95 18.29
CA THR A 265 -6.45 14.03 19.25
C THR A 265 -6.35 15.41 18.60
N GLU A 266 -6.83 16.45 19.32
CA GLU A 266 -6.71 17.83 18.88
C GLU A 266 -5.26 18.26 18.63
N GLU A 267 -4.33 17.84 19.50
CA GLU A 267 -2.91 18.19 19.35
C GLU A 267 -2.29 17.58 18.09
N GLU A 268 -2.70 16.35 17.73
CA GLU A 268 -2.27 15.70 16.50
C GLU A 268 -2.85 16.41 15.27
N LEU A 269 -4.10 16.82 15.30
CA LEU A 269 -4.72 17.61 14.23
C LEU A 269 -4.06 18.99 14.05
N GLU A 270 -3.69 19.66 15.15
CA GLU A 270 -2.92 20.89 15.08
C GLU A 270 -1.52 20.71 14.51
N LEU A 271 -0.88 19.58 14.80
CA LEU A 271 0.41 19.22 14.20
C LEU A 271 0.27 18.94 12.70
N PHE A 272 -0.75 18.19 12.31
CA PHE A 272 -1.03 17.87 10.91
C PHE A 272 -1.20 19.12 10.04
N GLN A 273 -1.85 20.16 10.55
CA GLN A 273 -2.00 21.43 9.83
C GLN A 273 -0.69 22.16 9.54
N LYS A 274 0.38 21.86 10.29
CA LYS A 274 1.71 22.45 10.10
C LYS A 274 2.57 21.70 9.09
N MET A 275 2.16 20.50 8.68
CA MET A 275 2.89 19.65 7.77
C MET A 275 2.85 20.17 6.34
N ARG A 276 3.94 20.00 5.61
CA ARG A 276 3.97 20.24 4.17
C ARG A 276 2.96 19.35 3.45
N PRO A 277 2.28 19.85 2.40
CA PRO A 277 1.47 19.00 1.54
C PRO A 277 2.27 17.81 0.99
N GLY A 278 1.77 16.59 1.23
CA GLY A 278 2.41 15.34 0.82
C GLY A 278 3.56 14.84 1.72
N LEU A 279 3.76 15.44 2.90
CA LEU A 279 4.71 14.89 3.88
C LEU A 279 4.25 13.54 4.41
N ILE A 280 2.98 13.43 4.77
CA ILE A 280 2.39 12.17 5.24
C ILE A 280 1.18 11.75 4.41
N GLN A 281 0.93 10.45 4.44
CA GLN A 281 -0.27 9.78 3.95
C GLN A 281 -0.82 8.91 5.07
N LEU A 282 -2.13 8.97 5.28
CA LEU A 282 -2.82 8.23 6.34
C LEU A 282 -3.77 7.22 5.72
N GLU A 283 -3.55 5.94 6.01
CA GLU A 283 -4.44 4.83 5.67
C GLU A 283 -5.31 4.49 6.89
N ILE A 284 -6.62 4.57 6.72
CA ILE A 284 -7.61 4.43 7.78
C ILE A 284 -8.58 3.31 7.41
N GLY A 285 -8.48 2.20 8.11
CA GLY A 285 -9.39 1.08 7.91
C GLY A 285 -10.76 1.35 8.50
N VAL A 286 -11.75 1.74 7.72
CA VAL A 286 -13.16 1.81 8.12
C VAL A 286 -13.77 0.41 8.16
N GLN A 287 -13.52 -0.37 7.12
CA GLN A 287 -13.93 -1.74 6.84
C GLN A 287 -15.42 -1.88 6.51
N THR A 288 -16.31 -1.32 7.33
CA THR A 288 -17.77 -1.29 7.19
C THR A 288 -18.35 -0.22 8.10
N THR A 289 -19.54 0.27 7.78
CA THR A 289 -20.32 1.15 8.67
C THR A 289 -21.48 0.37 9.34
N ASN A 290 -21.67 -0.91 9.03
CA ASN A 290 -22.72 -1.74 9.60
C ASN A 290 -22.40 -2.11 11.07
N PRO A 291 -23.23 -1.69 12.05
CA PRO A 291 -22.97 -1.97 13.47
C PRO A 291 -22.94 -3.46 13.83
N LYS A 292 -23.70 -4.31 13.10
CA LYS A 292 -23.70 -5.76 13.32
C LYS A 292 -22.39 -6.38 12.86
N THR A 293 -21.92 -5.99 11.70
CA THR A 293 -20.65 -6.41 11.13
C THR A 293 -19.49 -5.96 12.00
N LEU A 294 -19.47 -4.67 12.41
CA LEU A 294 -18.46 -4.13 13.33
C LEU A 294 -18.35 -4.98 14.61
N LYS A 295 -19.49 -5.32 15.19
CA LYS A 295 -19.53 -6.19 16.38
C LYS A 295 -19.00 -7.61 16.08
N ALA A 296 -19.36 -8.19 14.94
CA ALA A 296 -18.95 -9.54 14.54
C ALA A 296 -17.42 -9.62 14.26
N ILE A 297 -16.83 -8.54 13.80
CA ILE A 297 -15.38 -8.46 13.53
C ILE A 297 -14.57 -7.86 14.70
N HIS A 298 -15.20 -7.65 15.88
CA HIS A 298 -14.59 -7.07 17.07
C HIS A 298 -14.01 -5.66 16.87
N ARG A 299 -14.72 -4.84 16.10
CA ARG A 299 -14.42 -3.41 15.99
C ARG A 299 -15.50 -2.58 16.65
N SER A 300 -15.08 -1.46 17.20
CA SER A 300 -15.96 -0.37 17.59
C SER A 300 -15.61 0.82 16.70
N ALA A 301 -16.57 1.40 16.03
CA ALA A 301 -16.36 2.64 15.30
C ALA A 301 -17.49 3.61 15.64
N ASP A 302 -17.13 4.81 16.08
CA ASP A 302 -18.01 5.96 16.09
C ASP A 302 -17.91 6.64 14.73
N MET A 303 -18.86 6.34 13.85
CA MET A 303 -18.84 6.84 12.46
C MET A 303 -18.98 8.37 12.42
N VAL A 304 -19.67 8.98 13.38
CA VAL A 304 -19.80 10.44 13.46
C VAL A 304 -18.45 11.06 13.81
N HIS A 305 -17.77 10.50 14.80
CA HIS A 305 -16.43 10.95 15.17
C HIS A 305 -15.42 10.72 14.05
N LEU A 306 -15.44 9.56 13.40
CA LEU A 306 -14.59 9.27 12.26
C LEU A 306 -14.75 10.30 11.14
N LEU A 307 -16.01 10.61 10.76
CA LEU A 307 -16.31 11.62 9.75
C LEU A 307 -15.70 12.98 10.12
N GLN A 308 -15.92 13.44 11.36
CA GLN A 308 -15.37 14.71 11.84
C GLN A 308 -13.84 14.76 11.78
N ILE A 309 -13.16 13.69 12.15
CA ILE A 309 -11.69 13.62 12.08
C ILE A 309 -11.23 13.67 10.62
N VAL A 310 -11.83 12.88 9.73
CA VAL A 310 -11.48 12.88 8.29
C VAL A 310 -11.71 14.25 7.66
N GLU A 311 -12.84 14.90 7.94
CA GLU A 311 -13.14 16.25 7.45
C GLU A 311 -12.09 17.26 7.92
N ARG A 312 -11.68 17.20 9.18
CA ARG A 312 -10.68 18.12 9.75
C ARG A 312 -9.28 17.89 9.15
N ILE A 313 -8.87 16.63 8.94
CA ILE A 313 -7.61 16.32 8.26
C ILE A 313 -7.64 16.88 6.84
N ARG A 314 -8.72 16.63 6.10
CA ARG A 314 -8.87 17.08 4.71
C ARG A 314 -8.96 18.60 4.56
N ALA A 315 -9.51 19.30 5.54
CA ALA A 315 -9.57 20.77 5.53
C ALA A 315 -8.20 21.44 5.46
N GLY A 316 -7.14 20.73 5.87
CA GLY A 316 -5.75 21.18 5.74
C GLY A 316 -5.19 21.14 4.31
N HIS A 317 -5.79 20.37 3.39
CA HIS A 317 -5.33 20.15 2.01
C HIS A 317 -3.84 19.79 1.90
N ASN A 318 -3.32 19.04 2.85
CA ASN A 318 -1.89 18.72 2.96
C ASN A 318 -1.59 17.23 3.20
N ILE A 319 -2.58 16.44 3.57
CA ILE A 319 -2.45 15.01 3.89
C ILE A 319 -3.32 14.20 2.93
N HIS A 320 -2.74 13.17 2.33
CA HIS A 320 -3.46 12.19 1.52
C HIS A 320 -4.16 11.20 2.45
N VAL A 321 -5.49 11.19 2.43
CA VAL A 321 -6.33 10.29 3.22
C VAL A 321 -6.79 9.11 2.36
N HIS A 322 -6.51 7.92 2.85
CA HIS A 322 -6.89 6.65 2.23
C HIS A 322 -7.87 5.93 3.18
N LEU A 323 -9.06 5.62 2.70
CA LEU A 323 -10.10 4.92 3.45
C LEU A 323 -10.36 3.54 2.85
N ASP A 324 -10.49 2.51 3.72
CA ASP A 324 -10.66 1.12 3.30
C ASP A 324 -12.01 0.56 3.70
N LEU A 325 -12.63 -0.20 2.78
CA LEU A 325 -13.79 -1.06 3.02
C LEU A 325 -13.43 -2.51 2.68
N ILE A 326 -14.05 -3.48 3.37
CA ILE A 326 -13.86 -4.91 3.10
C ILE A 326 -15.19 -5.56 2.80
N ALA A 327 -15.37 -6.08 1.60
CA ALA A 327 -16.53 -6.87 1.19
C ALA A 327 -16.42 -8.33 1.67
N GLY A 328 -17.55 -8.95 2.02
CA GLY A 328 -17.64 -10.34 2.44
C GLY A 328 -17.38 -10.58 3.92
N LEU A 329 -17.45 -9.55 4.75
CA LEU A 329 -17.42 -9.65 6.20
C LEU A 329 -18.69 -10.34 6.74
N PRO A 330 -18.64 -10.98 7.94
CA PRO A 330 -19.82 -11.53 8.59
C PRO A 330 -20.88 -10.46 8.86
N GLU A 331 -22.17 -10.84 8.79
CA GLU A 331 -23.33 -9.98 9.02
C GLU A 331 -23.49 -8.82 8.00
N GLU A 332 -22.80 -8.88 6.85
CA GLU A 332 -22.86 -7.86 5.81
C GLU A 332 -23.35 -8.46 4.49
N ASP A 333 -24.53 -8.00 4.06
CA ASP A 333 -25.09 -8.30 2.74
C ASP A 333 -24.72 -7.20 1.73
N TYR A 334 -25.15 -7.39 0.48
CA TYR A 334 -24.87 -6.46 -0.61
C TYR A 334 -25.36 -5.03 -0.32
N GLU A 335 -26.61 -4.89 0.14
CA GLU A 335 -27.21 -3.59 0.42
C GLU A 335 -26.51 -2.86 1.57
N SER A 336 -26.11 -3.58 2.60
CA SER A 336 -25.30 -3.07 3.69
C SER A 336 -23.93 -2.56 3.21
N PHE A 337 -23.27 -3.29 2.33
CA PHE A 337 -22.01 -2.85 1.74
C PHE A 337 -22.20 -1.61 0.86
N VAL A 338 -23.26 -1.54 0.05
CA VAL A 338 -23.64 -0.36 -0.74
C VAL A 338 -23.83 0.86 0.16
N HIS A 339 -24.47 0.68 1.30
CA HIS A 339 -24.64 1.74 2.28
C HIS A 339 -23.30 2.22 2.83
N SER A 340 -22.44 1.29 3.28
CA SER A 340 -21.09 1.60 3.77
C SER A 340 -20.26 2.34 2.73
N PHE A 341 -20.33 1.91 1.45
CA PHE A 341 -19.66 2.58 0.35
C PHE A 341 -20.09 4.04 0.22
N ASN A 342 -21.41 4.30 0.21
CA ASN A 342 -21.93 5.65 0.02
C ASN A 342 -21.57 6.59 1.19
N GLU A 343 -21.59 6.10 2.43
CA GLU A 343 -21.16 6.86 3.60
C GLU A 343 -19.66 7.21 3.55
N VAL A 344 -18.80 6.26 3.19
CA VAL A 344 -17.35 6.49 3.09
C VAL A 344 -17.02 7.37 1.88
N TYR A 345 -17.71 7.19 0.75
CA TYR A 345 -17.54 8.06 -0.42
C TYR A 345 -17.90 9.53 -0.10
N ALA A 346 -18.92 9.76 0.74
CA ALA A 346 -19.30 11.11 1.17
C ALA A 346 -18.21 11.82 1.99
N MET A 347 -17.28 11.06 2.60
CA MET A 347 -16.09 11.61 3.26
C MET A 347 -15.05 12.15 2.27
N LYS A 348 -15.22 11.86 0.97
CA LYS A 348 -14.37 12.31 -0.15
C LYS A 348 -12.88 12.03 0.07
N PRO A 349 -12.44 10.80 0.43
CA PRO A 349 -11.03 10.50 0.59
C PRO A 349 -10.27 10.71 -0.73
N GLU A 350 -8.97 10.95 -0.68
CA GLU A 350 -8.12 10.98 -1.88
C GLU A 350 -7.98 9.60 -2.52
N GLN A 351 -8.12 8.54 -1.70
CA GLN A 351 -8.19 7.15 -2.17
C GLN A 351 -9.24 6.36 -1.40
N LEU A 352 -10.09 5.64 -2.11
CA LEU A 352 -11.10 4.72 -1.57
C LEU A 352 -10.77 3.30 -2.00
N GLN A 353 -10.30 2.47 -1.07
CA GLN A 353 -9.96 1.09 -1.37
C GLN A 353 -11.13 0.15 -1.03
N LEU A 354 -11.54 -0.62 -2.00
CA LEU A 354 -12.49 -1.73 -1.81
C LEU A 354 -11.71 -3.04 -1.73
N GLY A 355 -11.55 -3.58 -0.53
CA GLY A 355 -10.93 -4.87 -0.30
C GLY A 355 -11.95 -6.00 -0.29
N PHE A 356 -11.47 -7.24 -0.44
CA PHE A 356 -12.26 -8.45 -0.26
C PHE A 356 -11.65 -9.26 0.86
N LEU A 357 -12.50 -9.81 1.74
CA LEU A 357 -12.07 -10.56 2.89
C LEU A 357 -11.11 -11.69 2.48
N LYS A 358 -9.93 -11.70 3.08
CA LYS A 358 -8.95 -12.79 2.97
C LYS A 358 -9.01 -13.63 4.23
N VAL A 359 -9.32 -14.92 4.07
CA VAL A 359 -9.49 -15.85 5.20
C VAL A 359 -8.12 -16.39 5.60
N LEU A 360 -7.37 -15.57 6.34
CA LEU A 360 -6.00 -15.88 6.71
C LEU A 360 -5.95 -16.98 7.77
N LYS A 361 -5.01 -17.91 7.62
CA LYS A 361 -4.79 -19.02 8.56
C LYS A 361 -4.48 -18.50 9.96
N GLY A 362 -5.03 -19.14 10.98
CA GLY A 362 -4.84 -18.75 12.39
C GLY A 362 -5.74 -17.62 12.88
N THR A 363 -6.48 -16.92 12.01
CA THR A 363 -7.43 -15.89 12.42
C THR A 363 -8.73 -16.49 12.97
N GLU A 364 -9.43 -15.74 13.84
CA GLU A 364 -10.71 -16.18 14.39
C GLU A 364 -11.74 -16.44 13.27
N ILE A 365 -11.77 -15.59 12.24
CA ILE A 365 -12.70 -15.76 11.13
C ILE A 365 -12.45 -17.07 10.37
N SER A 366 -11.20 -17.51 10.26
CA SER A 366 -10.83 -18.80 9.68
C SER A 366 -11.35 -19.97 10.51
N LEU A 367 -11.33 -19.85 11.84
CA LEU A 367 -11.84 -20.87 12.75
C LEU A 367 -13.38 -20.96 12.76
N ARG A 368 -14.05 -19.81 12.52
CA ARG A 368 -15.52 -19.70 12.53
C ARG A 368 -16.15 -19.74 11.14
N LYS A 369 -15.40 -20.09 10.10
CA LYS A 369 -15.87 -20.07 8.70
C LYS A 369 -17.13 -20.88 8.45
N GLU A 370 -17.27 -22.04 9.11
CA GLU A 370 -18.47 -22.89 9.00
C GLU A 370 -19.70 -22.21 9.62
N GLU A 371 -19.56 -21.54 10.76
CA GLU A 371 -20.60 -20.76 11.40
C GLU A 371 -21.12 -19.65 10.48
N TYR A 372 -20.22 -18.98 9.79
CA TYR A 372 -20.54 -17.90 8.85
C TYR A 372 -20.95 -18.39 7.45
N GLY A 373 -20.93 -19.71 7.20
CA GLY A 373 -21.13 -20.28 5.87
C GLY A 373 -20.15 -19.68 4.85
N LEU A 374 -18.95 -19.34 5.33
CA LEU A 374 -17.94 -18.66 4.56
C LEU A 374 -17.14 -19.65 3.72
N VAL A 375 -17.16 -19.44 2.42
CA VAL A 375 -16.35 -20.17 1.44
C VAL A 375 -15.36 -19.22 0.79
N HIS A 376 -14.11 -19.66 0.69
CA HIS A 376 -13.01 -18.88 0.14
C HIS A 376 -12.17 -19.71 -0.84
N GLN A 377 -11.31 -19.04 -1.60
CA GLN A 377 -10.34 -19.71 -2.46
C GLN A 377 -9.42 -20.62 -1.66
N SER A 378 -9.11 -21.82 -2.19
CA SER A 378 -8.21 -22.77 -1.54
C SER A 378 -6.73 -22.42 -1.66
N ILE A 379 -6.40 -21.51 -2.58
CA ILE A 379 -5.04 -20.99 -2.81
C ILE A 379 -4.92 -19.54 -2.36
N PRO A 380 -3.73 -19.06 -2.01
CA PRO A 380 -3.52 -17.65 -1.74
C PRO A 380 -4.04 -16.76 -2.88
N PRO A 381 -4.68 -15.63 -2.57
CA PRO A 381 -4.77 -14.96 -1.28
C PRO A 381 -5.93 -15.41 -0.36
N TYR A 382 -6.54 -16.57 -0.54
CA TYR A 382 -7.66 -17.09 0.27
C TYR A 382 -8.87 -16.17 0.31
N GLU A 383 -9.14 -15.53 -0.79
CA GLU A 383 -10.18 -14.52 -0.91
C GLU A 383 -11.57 -15.16 -0.81
N VAL A 384 -12.49 -14.47 -0.14
CA VAL A 384 -13.89 -14.88 0.01
C VAL A 384 -14.56 -15.08 -1.36
N LEU A 385 -15.31 -16.17 -1.48
CA LEU A 385 -16.16 -16.44 -2.63
C LEU A 385 -17.63 -16.09 -2.31
N TYR A 386 -18.12 -16.49 -1.15
CA TYR A 386 -19.46 -16.16 -0.64
C TYR A 386 -19.55 -16.43 0.86
N THR A 387 -20.60 -15.88 1.50
CA THR A 387 -20.95 -16.12 2.89
C THR A 387 -22.45 -16.41 3.02
N LYS A 388 -22.99 -16.53 4.24
CA LYS A 388 -24.44 -16.62 4.47
C LYS A 388 -25.20 -15.39 3.98
N TRP A 389 -24.55 -14.23 3.91
CA TRP A 389 -25.17 -12.92 3.70
C TRP A 389 -24.95 -12.38 2.29
N ILE A 390 -23.88 -12.78 1.61
CA ILE A 390 -23.54 -12.30 0.27
C ILE A 390 -23.18 -13.48 -0.64
N SER A 391 -23.81 -13.51 -1.82
CA SER A 391 -23.59 -14.55 -2.83
C SER A 391 -22.32 -14.29 -3.65
N TYR A 392 -21.87 -15.33 -4.39
CA TYR A 392 -20.72 -15.19 -5.30
C TYR A 392 -21.02 -14.22 -6.46
N GLU A 393 -22.26 -14.17 -6.93
CA GLU A 393 -22.65 -13.23 -7.97
C GLU A 393 -22.53 -11.78 -7.49
N GLU A 394 -22.96 -11.49 -6.26
CA GLU A 394 -22.82 -10.16 -5.65
C GLU A 394 -21.34 -9.80 -5.40
N ILE A 395 -20.52 -10.73 -4.91
CA ILE A 395 -19.06 -10.52 -4.81
C ILE A 395 -18.46 -10.18 -6.18
N ARG A 396 -18.88 -10.86 -7.25
CA ARG A 396 -18.42 -10.54 -8.61
C ARG A 396 -18.84 -9.13 -9.06
N LYS A 397 -20.05 -8.70 -8.71
CA LYS A 397 -20.51 -7.33 -9.00
C LYS A 397 -19.63 -6.31 -8.26
N LEU A 398 -19.38 -6.54 -6.96
CA LEU A 398 -18.51 -5.66 -6.16
C LEU A 398 -17.10 -5.58 -6.71
N LYS A 399 -16.52 -6.67 -7.24
CA LYS A 399 -15.20 -6.65 -7.89
C LYS A 399 -15.17 -5.77 -9.14
N ARG A 400 -16.23 -5.74 -9.90
CA ARG A 400 -16.34 -4.87 -11.07
C ARG A 400 -16.48 -3.40 -10.66
N VAL A 401 -17.23 -3.14 -9.59
CA VAL A 401 -17.32 -1.80 -8.99
C VAL A 401 -15.97 -1.36 -8.45
N GLU A 402 -15.25 -2.24 -7.75
CA GLU A 402 -13.89 -1.97 -7.26
C GLU A 402 -12.96 -1.55 -8.41
N GLU A 403 -12.95 -2.30 -9.52
CA GLU A 403 -12.14 -1.95 -10.69
C GLU A 403 -12.53 -0.57 -11.27
N MET A 404 -13.81 -0.20 -11.26
CA MET A 404 -14.24 1.14 -11.69
C MET A 404 -13.78 2.23 -10.73
N VAL A 405 -13.85 1.99 -9.43
CA VAL A 405 -13.33 2.91 -8.41
C VAL A 405 -11.82 3.11 -8.59
N GLU A 406 -11.06 2.03 -8.79
CA GLU A 406 -9.62 2.08 -9.01
C GLU A 406 -9.26 2.86 -10.29
N LEU A 407 -9.93 2.56 -11.41
CA LEU A 407 -9.63 3.16 -12.71
C LEU A 407 -10.05 4.64 -12.81
N TYR A 408 -11.12 5.03 -12.13
CA TYR A 408 -11.72 6.36 -12.30
C TYR A 408 -11.58 7.24 -11.07
N TYR A 409 -11.90 6.76 -9.87
CA TYR A 409 -11.79 7.54 -8.64
C TYR A 409 -10.33 7.64 -8.17
N ASN A 410 -9.71 6.51 -7.85
CA ASN A 410 -8.36 6.45 -7.26
C ASN A 410 -7.26 6.94 -8.21
N SER A 411 -7.51 6.92 -9.51
CA SER A 411 -6.59 7.49 -10.50
C SER A 411 -6.46 9.01 -10.40
N ASN A 412 -7.42 9.68 -9.76
CA ASN A 412 -7.54 11.15 -9.67
C ASN A 412 -7.52 11.87 -11.04
N GLN A 413 -7.85 11.16 -12.14
CA GLN A 413 -7.82 11.72 -13.50
C GLN A 413 -9.14 12.40 -13.90
N PHE A 414 -10.22 12.15 -13.17
CA PHE A 414 -11.60 12.48 -13.57
C PHE A 414 -12.37 13.21 -12.49
N ILE A 415 -11.68 13.98 -11.64
CA ILE A 415 -12.24 14.57 -10.42
C ILE A 415 -13.49 15.43 -10.73
N HIS A 416 -13.39 16.34 -11.71
CA HIS A 416 -14.49 17.25 -12.04
C HIS A 416 -15.62 16.54 -12.78
N THR A 417 -15.26 15.62 -13.68
CA THR A 417 -16.24 14.80 -14.41
C THR A 417 -17.01 13.89 -13.49
N LEU A 418 -16.35 13.20 -12.54
CA LEU A 418 -17.02 12.33 -11.57
C LEU A 418 -17.91 13.12 -10.62
N ALA A 419 -17.45 14.29 -10.14
CA ALA A 419 -18.28 15.18 -9.32
C ALA A 419 -19.60 15.54 -10.01
N ALA A 420 -19.55 15.83 -11.32
CA ALA A 420 -20.74 16.10 -12.10
C ALA A 420 -21.60 14.85 -12.37
N LEU A 421 -20.99 13.69 -12.64
CA LEU A 421 -21.71 12.44 -12.92
C LEU A 421 -22.46 11.92 -11.69
N VAL A 422 -21.86 12.03 -10.49
CA VAL A 422 -22.51 11.61 -9.23
C VAL A 422 -23.83 12.34 -9.00
N THR A 423 -23.94 13.59 -9.42
CA THR A 423 -25.22 14.34 -9.29
C THR A 423 -26.33 13.86 -10.24
N GLN A 424 -26.00 12.98 -11.21
CA GLN A 424 -26.94 12.49 -12.22
C GLN A 424 -27.46 11.06 -11.92
N VAL A 425 -27.09 10.51 -10.78
CA VAL A 425 -27.48 9.17 -10.32
C VAL A 425 -28.07 9.25 -8.91
N GLN A 426 -28.65 8.15 -8.42
CA GLN A 426 -29.29 8.13 -7.10
C GLN A 426 -28.26 8.15 -5.97
N THR A 427 -27.20 7.38 -6.11
CA THR A 427 -26.11 7.29 -5.13
C THR A 427 -24.75 7.20 -5.82
N PRO A 428 -23.65 7.53 -5.14
CA PRO A 428 -22.31 7.31 -5.68
C PRO A 428 -22.06 5.86 -6.12
N PHE A 429 -22.52 4.88 -5.37
CA PHE A 429 -22.38 3.47 -5.74
C PHE A 429 -23.07 3.15 -7.08
N ASP A 430 -24.27 3.68 -7.30
CA ASP A 430 -25.03 3.51 -8.55
C ASP A 430 -24.25 4.01 -9.79
N LEU A 431 -23.43 5.07 -9.64
CA LEU A 431 -22.55 5.52 -10.72
C LEU A 431 -21.55 4.44 -11.13
N TYR A 432 -20.83 3.86 -10.16
CA TYR A 432 -19.80 2.87 -10.45
C TYR A 432 -20.39 1.53 -10.89
N GLU A 433 -21.55 1.15 -10.36
CA GLU A 433 -22.28 -0.04 -10.83
C GLU A 433 -22.70 0.11 -12.30
N LYS A 434 -23.30 1.25 -12.70
CA LYS A 434 -23.65 1.53 -14.10
C LYS A 434 -22.43 1.62 -15.02
N LEU A 435 -21.33 2.15 -14.52
CA LEU A 435 -20.07 2.21 -15.27
C LEU A 435 -19.49 0.79 -15.47
N ALA A 436 -19.59 -0.07 -14.45
CA ALA A 436 -19.21 -1.48 -14.56
C ALA A 436 -20.07 -2.24 -15.58
N GLU A 437 -21.38 -2.00 -15.61
CA GLU A 437 -22.28 -2.55 -16.64
C GLU A 437 -21.89 -2.08 -18.04
N HIS A 438 -21.51 -0.82 -18.20
CA HIS A 438 -21.00 -0.26 -19.46
C HIS A 438 -19.72 -0.98 -19.90
N TYR A 439 -18.79 -1.21 -18.98
CA TYR A 439 -17.55 -1.96 -19.23
C TYR A 439 -17.82 -3.40 -19.66
N GLU A 440 -18.74 -4.08 -18.98
CA GLU A 440 -19.14 -5.46 -19.32
C GLU A 440 -19.74 -5.54 -20.72
N THR A 441 -20.68 -4.64 -21.03
CA THR A 441 -21.36 -4.60 -22.32
C THR A 441 -20.40 -4.41 -23.50
N HIS A 442 -19.29 -3.69 -23.30
CA HIS A 442 -18.29 -3.39 -24.32
C HIS A 442 -17.06 -4.31 -24.26
N GLY A 443 -17.02 -5.29 -23.33
CA GLY A 443 -15.91 -6.22 -23.18
C GLY A 443 -14.62 -5.59 -22.63
N TYR A 444 -14.71 -4.44 -21.97
CA TYR A 444 -13.54 -3.68 -21.48
C TYR A 444 -12.88 -4.34 -20.27
N PHE A 445 -13.53 -5.27 -19.57
CA PHE A 445 -12.88 -6.09 -18.54
C PHE A 445 -11.93 -7.15 -19.11
N ILE A 446 -12.11 -7.52 -20.39
CA ILE A 446 -11.20 -8.45 -21.09
C ILE A 446 -10.03 -7.68 -21.72
N ASN A 447 -10.34 -6.54 -22.34
CA ASN A 447 -9.37 -5.67 -22.98
C ASN A 447 -9.42 -4.28 -22.33
N THR A 448 -8.77 -4.16 -21.17
CA THR A 448 -8.80 -2.93 -20.37
C THR A 448 -8.30 -1.72 -21.18
N PRO A 449 -9.09 -0.65 -21.29
CA PRO A 449 -8.70 0.55 -22.04
C PRO A 449 -7.43 1.20 -21.47
N ALA A 450 -6.51 1.56 -22.36
CA ALA A 450 -5.33 2.34 -21.96
C ALA A 450 -5.75 3.68 -21.33
N ARG A 451 -4.87 4.24 -20.48
CA ARG A 451 -5.13 5.43 -19.65
C ARG A 451 -5.83 6.56 -20.41
N VAL A 452 -5.31 6.94 -21.58
CA VAL A 452 -5.91 8.01 -22.40
C VAL A 452 -7.25 7.59 -22.99
N LYS A 453 -7.43 6.31 -23.36
CA LYS A 453 -8.69 5.80 -23.91
C LYS A 453 -9.83 5.80 -22.90
N ARG A 454 -9.53 5.77 -21.61
CA ARG A 454 -10.56 5.85 -20.54
C ARG A 454 -11.35 7.16 -20.60
N TYR A 455 -10.77 8.26 -21.08
CA TYR A 455 -11.49 9.53 -21.30
C TYR A 455 -12.57 9.37 -22.36
N ASP A 456 -12.28 8.69 -23.48
CA ASP A 456 -13.28 8.42 -24.52
C ASP A 456 -14.40 7.53 -23.96
N VAL A 457 -14.05 6.46 -23.22
CA VAL A 457 -15.03 5.54 -22.60
C VAL A 457 -15.95 6.28 -21.64
N LEU A 458 -15.38 7.13 -20.77
CA LEU A 458 -16.17 7.90 -19.81
C LEU A 458 -17.05 8.94 -20.52
N PHE A 459 -16.59 9.52 -21.64
CA PHE A 459 -17.40 10.42 -22.47
C PHE A 459 -18.59 9.69 -23.12
N GLU A 460 -18.35 8.50 -23.69
CA GLU A 460 -19.41 7.65 -24.24
C GLU A 460 -20.45 7.27 -23.17
N PHE A 461 -19.98 6.86 -22.00
CA PHE A 461 -20.83 6.56 -20.84
C PHE A 461 -21.66 7.78 -20.41
N ALA A 462 -21.04 8.95 -20.24
CA ALA A 462 -21.72 10.18 -19.85
C ALA A 462 -22.78 10.61 -20.89
N CYS A 463 -22.48 10.53 -22.19
CA CYS A 463 -23.42 10.81 -23.26
C CYS A 463 -24.62 9.85 -23.27
N ARG A 464 -24.43 8.59 -22.84
CA ARG A 464 -25.51 7.61 -22.72
C ARG A 464 -26.36 7.86 -21.48
N LEU A 465 -25.72 8.22 -20.35
CA LEU A 465 -26.39 8.46 -19.08
C LEU A 465 -27.23 9.76 -19.11
N VAL A 466 -26.66 10.83 -19.65
CA VAL A 466 -27.25 12.18 -19.67
C VAL A 466 -27.02 12.85 -21.04
N PRO A 467 -27.75 12.42 -22.09
CA PRO A 467 -27.53 12.90 -23.48
C PRO A 467 -27.66 14.42 -23.63
N GLU A 468 -28.54 15.06 -22.87
CA GLU A 468 -28.81 16.51 -22.90
C GLU A 468 -27.65 17.35 -22.34
N ARG A 469 -26.75 16.75 -21.56
CA ARG A 469 -25.56 17.42 -20.98
C ARG A 469 -24.25 17.08 -21.70
N LYS A 470 -24.32 16.54 -22.90
CA LYS A 470 -23.15 16.10 -23.66
C LYS A 470 -22.03 17.13 -23.74
N GLU A 471 -22.39 18.42 -23.99
CA GLU A 471 -21.36 19.47 -24.13
C GLU A 471 -20.70 19.80 -22.78
N LEU A 472 -21.43 19.75 -21.68
CA LEU A 472 -20.85 19.89 -20.34
C LEU A 472 -19.83 18.79 -20.08
N PHE A 473 -20.17 17.51 -20.31
CA PHE A 473 -19.25 16.41 -20.07
C PHE A 473 -18.05 16.41 -21.03
N ARG A 474 -18.22 16.90 -22.24
CA ARG A 474 -17.11 17.16 -23.16
C ARG A 474 -16.09 18.13 -22.53
N GLU A 475 -16.58 19.24 -21.99
CA GLU A 475 -15.73 20.27 -21.40
C GLU A 475 -15.11 19.83 -20.07
N LEU A 476 -15.85 19.15 -19.20
CA LEU A 476 -15.32 18.58 -17.96
C LEU A 476 -14.19 17.58 -18.22
N LEU A 477 -14.39 16.65 -19.16
CA LEU A 477 -13.34 15.70 -19.54
C LEU A 477 -12.15 16.37 -20.21
N THR A 478 -12.37 17.43 -20.99
CA THR A 478 -11.27 18.24 -21.55
C THR A 478 -10.48 18.92 -20.46
N PHE A 479 -11.17 19.45 -19.44
CA PHE A 479 -10.55 20.08 -18.28
C PHE A 479 -9.70 19.08 -17.48
N ASP A 480 -10.29 17.94 -17.09
CA ASP A 480 -9.62 16.88 -16.36
C ASP A 480 -8.41 16.32 -17.14
N PHE A 481 -8.54 16.19 -18.46
CA PHE A 481 -7.46 15.71 -19.31
C PHE A 481 -6.24 16.62 -19.26
N TYR A 482 -6.43 17.91 -19.48
CA TYR A 482 -5.32 18.87 -19.53
C TYR A 482 -4.78 19.26 -18.14
N LEU A 483 -5.50 18.99 -17.07
CA LEU A 483 -4.91 19.04 -15.71
C LEU A 483 -3.74 18.06 -15.55
N ARG A 484 -3.82 16.89 -16.22
CA ARG A 484 -2.85 15.81 -16.11
C ARG A 484 -1.86 15.73 -17.25
N GLU A 485 -2.33 15.93 -18.47
CA GLU A 485 -1.62 15.59 -19.70
C GLU A 485 -1.19 16.84 -20.48
N ASN A 486 0.12 17.03 -20.62
CA ASN A 486 0.65 17.92 -21.65
C ASN A 486 0.70 17.16 -22.99
N ALA A 487 -0.47 16.92 -23.57
CA ALA A 487 -0.61 16.05 -24.74
C ALA A 487 -0.16 16.74 -26.03
N LYS A 488 0.61 16.02 -26.85
CA LYS A 488 1.03 16.50 -28.19
C LYS A 488 -0.12 16.45 -29.21
N SER A 489 -1.08 15.56 -29.03
CA SER A 489 -2.25 15.40 -29.89
C SER A 489 -3.53 15.63 -29.11
N ARG A 490 -4.43 16.39 -29.68
CA ARG A 490 -5.74 16.67 -29.09
C ARG A 490 -6.64 15.44 -29.15
N PRO A 491 -7.26 15.03 -28.02
CA PRO A 491 -8.24 13.94 -28.03
C PRO A 491 -9.46 14.24 -28.91
N ALA A 492 -10.03 13.20 -29.51
CA ALA A 492 -11.16 13.34 -30.43
C ALA A 492 -12.45 13.85 -29.75
N PHE A 493 -12.62 13.62 -28.45
CA PHE A 493 -13.76 14.14 -27.71
C PHE A 493 -13.69 15.65 -27.45
N CYS A 494 -12.50 16.23 -27.44
CA CYS A 494 -12.33 17.67 -27.22
C CYS A 494 -12.92 18.49 -28.37
N ARG A 495 -13.42 19.70 -28.05
CA ARG A 495 -13.91 20.65 -29.05
C ARG A 495 -12.78 21.11 -29.97
N ASP A 496 -13.10 21.40 -31.23
CA ASP A 496 -12.14 22.03 -32.16
C ASP A 496 -11.84 23.47 -31.73
N LEU A 497 -10.56 23.82 -31.61
CA LEU A 497 -10.07 25.16 -31.27
C LEU A 497 -9.62 25.99 -32.47
N THR A 498 -9.84 25.52 -33.72
CA THR A 498 -9.36 26.21 -34.91
C THR A 498 -9.84 27.67 -34.98
N GLY A 499 -11.08 27.94 -34.53
CA GLY A 499 -11.65 29.28 -34.45
C GLY A 499 -11.04 30.17 -33.35
N ASP A 500 -10.42 29.58 -32.34
CA ASP A 500 -9.91 30.29 -31.16
C ASP A 500 -8.39 30.52 -31.22
N TYR A 501 -7.70 29.96 -32.22
CA TYR A 501 -6.25 30.02 -32.33
C TYR A 501 -5.69 31.46 -32.36
N GLU A 502 -6.35 32.37 -33.05
CA GLU A 502 -5.89 33.76 -33.14
C GLU A 502 -6.00 34.47 -31.79
N MET A 503 -7.07 34.22 -31.05
CA MET A 503 -7.27 34.76 -29.70
C MET A 503 -6.24 34.18 -28.72
N ILE A 504 -5.98 32.88 -28.78
CA ILE A 504 -4.95 32.22 -27.97
C ILE A 504 -3.57 32.79 -28.27
N ARG A 505 -3.22 32.99 -29.55
CA ARG A 505 -1.95 33.60 -29.97
C ARG A 505 -1.80 35.01 -29.42
N GLN A 506 -2.82 35.84 -29.56
CA GLN A 506 -2.83 37.21 -29.05
C GLN A 506 -2.65 37.25 -27.52
N PHE A 507 -3.25 36.32 -26.78
CA PHE A 507 -3.04 36.21 -25.35
C PHE A 507 -1.55 35.99 -25.01
N TYR A 508 -0.88 35.04 -25.65
CA TYR A 508 0.54 34.80 -25.39
C TYR A 508 1.46 35.95 -25.82
N GLU A 509 1.14 36.66 -26.91
CA GLU A 509 1.86 37.85 -27.34
C GLU A 509 1.69 39.02 -26.36
N GLN A 510 0.50 39.18 -25.78
CA GLN A 510 0.24 40.14 -24.70
C GLN A 510 0.96 39.80 -23.41
N GLU A 511 0.97 38.53 -23.03
CA GLU A 511 1.70 38.04 -21.86
C GLU A 511 3.21 38.18 -22.01
N GLU A 512 3.77 38.05 -23.21
CA GLU A 512 5.19 38.35 -23.49
C GLU A 512 5.50 39.83 -23.28
N ALA A 513 4.62 40.71 -23.74
CA ALA A 513 4.80 42.16 -23.61
C ALA A 513 4.51 42.70 -22.20
N TRP A 514 3.48 42.17 -21.53
CA TRP A 514 2.98 42.61 -20.23
C TRP A 514 2.52 41.41 -19.40
N PRO A 515 3.45 40.69 -18.74
CA PRO A 515 3.14 39.46 -18.01
C PRO A 515 2.18 39.69 -16.84
N ARG A 516 1.00 39.13 -16.92
CA ARG A 516 -0.02 39.14 -15.85
C ARG A 516 -0.15 37.78 -15.19
N TYR A 517 -0.32 36.75 -15.99
CA TYR A 517 -0.51 35.34 -15.55
C TYR A 517 0.80 34.53 -15.62
N LEU A 518 1.70 34.88 -16.58
CA LEU A 518 2.90 34.14 -16.90
C LEU A 518 4.20 34.89 -16.50
N LYS A 519 4.19 35.55 -15.35
CA LYS A 519 5.31 36.37 -14.84
C LYS A 519 6.64 35.58 -14.72
N GLU A 520 6.57 34.32 -14.39
CA GLU A 520 7.73 33.42 -14.22
C GLU A 520 8.35 33.03 -15.56
N TYR A 521 7.67 33.32 -16.68
CA TYR A 521 8.11 33.03 -18.05
C TYR A 521 8.63 34.25 -18.80
N ALA A 522 8.90 35.36 -18.12
CA ALA A 522 9.31 36.61 -18.72
C ALA A 522 10.60 36.53 -19.59
N GLN A 523 11.42 35.49 -19.38
CA GLN A 523 12.63 35.23 -20.17
C GLN A 523 12.37 34.46 -21.48
N TYR A 524 11.14 33.99 -21.70
CA TYR A 524 10.79 33.17 -22.86
C TYR A 524 9.87 33.92 -23.82
N HIS A 525 10.05 33.67 -25.12
CA HIS A 525 9.14 34.18 -26.14
C HIS A 525 7.79 33.42 -26.13
N ALA A 526 6.72 34.07 -26.55
CA ALA A 526 5.36 33.54 -26.63
C ALA A 526 5.30 32.08 -27.19
N ARG A 527 6.00 31.83 -28.30
CA ARG A 527 6.09 30.50 -28.94
C ARG A 527 6.75 29.43 -28.06
N GLN A 528 7.63 29.80 -27.15
CA GLN A 528 8.28 28.87 -26.23
C GLN A 528 7.32 28.56 -25.06
N VAL A 529 6.66 29.58 -24.53
CA VAL A 529 5.68 29.47 -23.47
C VAL A 529 4.50 28.58 -23.88
N MET A 530 4.01 28.75 -25.12
CA MET A 530 2.97 27.90 -25.72
C MET A 530 3.31 26.39 -25.74
N LYS A 531 4.59 26.01 -25.67
CA LYS A 531 5.02 24.61 -25.59
C LYS A 531 5.12 24.08 -24.16
N MET A 532 5.22 24.99 -23.18
CA MET A 532 5.36 24.67 -21.74
C MET A 532 4.03 24.74 -21.02
N THR A 533 3.02 25.35 -21.62
CA THR A 533 1.67 25.56 -21.11
C THR A 533 0.66 25.06 -22.13
N HIS A 534 -0.62 25.02 -21.75
CA HIS A 534 -1.72 24.74 -22.66
C HIS A 534 -2.86 25.71 -22.40
N MET A 535 -3.71 25.97 -23.42
CA MET A 535 -4.88 26.85 -23.26
C MET A 535 -6.11 26.25 -23.93
N GLU A 536 -7.22 26.32 -23.22
CA GLU A 536 -8.53 25.85 -23.66
C GLU A 536 -9.58 26.95 -23.49
N MET A 537 -10.64 26.87 -24.29
CA MET A 537 -11.82 27.72 -24.19
C MET A 537 -13.00 26.93 -23.63
N PHE A 538 -13.59 27.42 -22.58
CA PHE A 538 -14.71 26.74 -21.89
C PHE A 538 -15.96 27.63 -21.87
N HIS A 539 -17.10 27.00 -22.08
CA HIS A 539 -18.43 27.61 -22.03
C HIS A 539 -19.17 27.29 -20.74
N TYR A 540 -18.60 26.41 -19.90
CA TYR A 540 -19.06 26.05 -18.57
C TYR A 540 -17.96 26.35 -17.54
N PRO A 541 -18.30 26.65 -16.27
CA PRO A 541 -17.34 26.92 -15.22
C PRO A 541 -16.72 25.62 -14.67
N VAL A 542 -16.07 24.83 -15.55
CA VAL A 542 -15.55 23.47 -15.28
C VAL A 542 -14.46 23.39 -14.20
N TRP A 543 -13.83 24.51 -13.86
CA TRP A 543 -12.84 24.62 -12.79
C TRP A 543 -13.45 24.73 -11.38
N GLN A 544 -14.79 24.79 -11.27
CA GLN A 544 -15.51 24.82 -10.01
C GLN A 544 -15.97 23.39 -9.67
N GLN A 545 -15.49 22.84 -8.55
CA GLN A 545 -15.84 21.48 -8.14
C GLN A 545 -17.22 21.37 -7.48
N ASP A 546 -17.68 22.43 -6.80
CA ASP A 546 -18.91 22.44 -5.98
C ASP A 546 -20.03 23.25 -6.65
N ALA A 547 -20.07 23.31 -7.97
CA ALA A 547 -21.18 23.96 -8.64
C ALA A 547 -22.45 23.09 -8.50
N ASP A 548 -23.44 23.55 -7.73
CA ASP A 548 -24.76 22.90 -7.63
C ASP A 548 -25.42 22.66 -8.99
N GLU A 549 -25.14 23.54 -9.95
CA GLU A 549 -25.51 23.40 -11.35
C GLU A 549 -24.44 24.02 -12.25
N TRP A 550 -23.77 23.21 -13.09
CA TRP A 550 -22.95 23.75 -14.19
C TRP A 550 -23.85 24.36 -15.25
N LYS A 551 -24.13 25.67 -15.10
CA LYS A 551 -24.86 26.46 -16.12
C LYS A 551 -23.88 27.01 -17.14
N PRO A 552 -24.27 27.11 -18.42
CA PRO A 552 -23.44 27.79 -19.42
C PRO A 552 -23.10 29.22 -18.98
N LEU A 553 -21.86 29.61 -19.24
CA LEU A 553 -21.39 30.98 -19.01
C LEU A 553 -22.00 31.95 -20.04
N GLU A 554 -22.19 33.19 -19.68
CA GLU A 554 -22.62 34.25 -20.65
C GLU A 554 -21.60 34.44 -21.75
N HIS A 555 -20.31 34.33 -21.40
CA HIS A 555 -19.18 34.41 -22.33
C HIS A 555 -18.19 33.29 -22.07
N PRO A 556 -17.60 32.68 -23.10
CA PRO A 556 -16.56 31.68 -22.93
C PRO A 556 -15.35 32.24 -22.17
N VAL A 557 -14.73 31.38 -21.36
CA VAL A 557 -13.53 31.73 -20.57
C VAL A 557 -12.34 30.91 -21.02
N MET A 558 -11.21 31.57 -21.25
CA MET A 558 -9.94 30.90 -21.47
C MET A 558 -9.36 30.37 -20.15
N VAL A 559 -8.89 29.15 -20.14
CA VAL A 559 -8.18 28.55 -19.00
C VAL A 559 -6.77 28.19 -19.45
N LEU A 560 -5.79 28.73 -18.71
CA LEU A 560 -4.36 28.47 -18.90
C LEU A 560 -3.92 27.35 -17.97
N TYR A 561 -3.26 26.31 -18.51
CA TYR A 561 -2.66 25.20 -17.80
C TYR A 561 -1.14 25.37 -17.72
N ASP A 562 -0.61 25.49 -16.49
CA ASP A 562 0.83 25.65 -16.24
C ASP A 562 1.43 24.34 -15.71
N TYR A 563 2.08 23.59 -16.58
CA TYR A 563 2.63 22.27 -16.25
C TYR A 563 3.90 22.29 -15.38
N GLN A 564 4.50 23.44 -15.15
CA GLN A 564 5.62 23.57 -14.22
C GLN A 564 5.15 23.65 -12.76
N LYS A 565 3.89 24.02 -12.54
CA LYS A 565 3.27 24.10 -11.23
C LYS A 565 2.31 22.92 -11.06
N ARG A 566 2.72 21.97 -10.24
CA ARG A 566 1.89 20.79 -9.94
C ARG A 566 1.54 20.73 -8.47
N ASP A 567 0.30 20.38 -8.21
CA ASP A 567 -0.15 20.08 -6.86
C ASP A 567 0.56 18.82 -6.34
N PRO A 568 1.18 18.86 -5.15
CA PRO A 568 1.96 17.74 -4.63
C PRO A 568 1.11 16.53 -4.20
N LEU A 569 -0.20 16.72 -3.94
CA LEU A 569 -1.12 15.65 -3.55
C LEU A 569 -1.77 14.98 -4.76
N THR A 570 -2.33 15.81 -5.65
CA THR A 570 -3.08 15.33 -6.81
C THR A 570 -2.19 15.12 -8.04
N GLY A 571 -1.08 15.84 -8.16
CA GLY A 571 -0.23 15.87 -9.34
C GLY A 571 -0.81 16.70 -10.50
N ASP A 572 -1.93 17.40 -10.27
CA ASP A 572 -2.56 18.28 -11.25
C ASP A 572 -1.71 19.52 -11.52
N CYS A 573 -1.70 20.00 -12.75
CA CYS A 573 -1.11 21.28 -13.05
C CYS A 573 -2.00 22.43 -12.59
N ALA A 574 -1.42 23.61 -12.43
CA ALA A 574 -2.20 24.80 -12.15
C ALA A 574 -3.08 25.17 -13.37
N ALA A 575 -4.39 25.28 -13.17
CA ALA A 575 -5.36 25.74 -14.16
C ALA A 575 -5.88 27.12 -13.75
N ILE A 576 -5.64 28.13 -14.58
CA ILE A 576 -5.90 29.54 -14.28
C ILE A 576 -6.96 30.08 -15.23
N PRO A 577 -8.20 30.35 -14.75
CA PRO A 577 -9.19 31.07 -15.56
C PRO A 577 -8.70 32.50 -15.87
N CYS A 578 -8.52 32.79 -17.13
CA CYS A 578 -8.03 34.10 -17.59
C CYS A 578 -9.21 35.01 -17.96
N LYS A 579 -9.24 36.23 -17.42
CA LYS A 579 -10.19 37.24 -17.89
C LYS A 579 -9.80 37.64 -19.29
N THR A 580 -10.74 37.55 -20.22
CA THR A 580 -10.54 37.98 -21.62
C THR A 580 -10.11 39.42 -21.62
N TYR A 581 -9.04 39.75 -22.34
CA TYR A 581 -8.72 41.14 -22.68
C TYR A 581 -9.69 41.53 -23.80
N MET A 582 -10.84 42.14 -23.46
CA MET A 582 -11.67 42.87 -24.41
C MET A 582 -11.15 44.29 -24.52
#